data_2027cb5ca85ad80aa56cba1525e5e707
#
_entry.id   2027cb5ca85ad80aa56cba1525e5e707
#
_cell.length_a   1.000
_cell.length_b   1.000
_cell.length_c   1.000
_cell.angle_alpha   90.00
_cell.angle_beta   90.00
_cell.angle_gamma   90.00
#
_symmetry.space_group_name_H-M   'P 1'
#
loop_
_entity.id
_entity.type
_entity.pdbx_description
1 polymer ?
#
loop_
_entity_poly.entity_id
_entity_poly.type
_entity_poly.pdbx_seq_one_letter_code
_entity_poly.pdbx_strand_id
1 'polypeptide(L)'
;ANAQQANNDLAVALASNSKDVLQQFIAKYPNSTHRGEIEAKIDEIDWAQAVAKNDENAFLGYKAQHPNGLHSKEADEKLKTILVPTVSEGDKTKAVSAVRQLLQGMNSKSTDKISGAVASSFNFLGASGATVKDVRRYMTDKLYQADVKTINWHLGSPAEVKKSSNDDDAELRIKVPATLDIDRKG
;
A
#
# COMPACT_ATOMS: atom_id res chain seq x y z
N ALA A 1 30.06 44.80 -5.78
CA ALA A 1 29.35 44.64 -7.05
C ALA A 1 28.50 45.88 -7.31
N ASN A 2 28.48 46.38 -8.56
CA ASN A 2 27.65 47.53 -8.94
C ASN A 2 26.17 47.08 -8.87
N ALA A 3 25.27 47.93 -8.37
CA ALA A 3 23.84 47.69 -8.29
C ALA A 3 23.21 47.27 -9.63
N GLN A 4 23.67 47.90 -10.71
CA GLN A 4 23.24 47.59 -12.07
C GLN A 4 23.58 46.13 -12.47
N GLN A 5 24.78 45.66 -12.10
CA GLN A 5 25.19 44.29 -12.39
C GLN A 5 24.34 43.27 -11.59
N ALA A 6 24.06 43.59 -10.31
CA ALA A 6 23.21 42.72 -9.47
C ALA A 6 21.78 42.61 -10.04
N ASN A 7 21.22 43.71 -10.55
CA ASN A 7 19.89 43.71 -11.19
C ASN A 7 19.87 42.91 -12.50
N ASN A 8 20.92 42.99 -13.30
CA ASN A 8 21.04 42.20 -14.53
C ASN A 8 21.17 40.69 -14.22
N ASP A 9 22.03 40.35 -13.27
CA ASP A 9 22.22 38.95 -12.82
C ASP A 9 20.94 38.37 -12.22
N LEU A 10 20.15 39.17 -11.48
CA LEU A 10 18.83 38.78 -10.98
C LEU A 10 17.86 38.44 -12.10
N ALA A 11 17.77 39.37 -13.11
CA ALA A 11 16.89 39.14 -14.24
C ALA A 11 17.25 37.88 -15.01
N VAL A 12 18.54 37.62 -15.21
CA VAL A 12 19.04 36.39 -15.85
C VAL A 12 18.70 35.15 -14.99
N ALA A 13 18.91 35.21 -13.69
CA ALA A 13 18.63 34.11 -12.80
C ALA A 13 17.14 33.74 -12.79
N LEU A 14 16.26 34.73 -12.67
CA LEU A 14 14.80 34.47 -12.65
C LEU A 14 14.28 33.96 -14.01
N ALA A 15 14.87 34.42 -15.12
CA ALA A 15 14.49 33.97 -16.45
C ALA A 15 15.02 32.56 -16.80
N SER A 16 16.13 32.15 -16.19
CA SER A 16 16.82 30.89 -16.55
C SER A 16 16.01 29.62 -16.24
N ASN A 17 15.11 29.68 -15.27
CA ASN A 17 14.40 28.51 -14.71
C ASN A 17 15.35 27.35 -14.32
N SER A 18 16.59 27.66 -14.00
CA SER A 18 17.66 26.71 -13.64
C SER A 18 18.04 26.87 -12.18
N LYS A 19 17.95 25.78 -11.41
CA LYS A 19 18.32 25.74 -9.99
C LYS A 19 19.78 26.18 -9.80
N ASP A 20 20.68 25.71 -10.65
CA ASP A 20 22.12 26.03 -10.55
C ASP A 20 22.38 27.53 -10.72
N VAL A 21 21.73 28.17 -11.68
CA VAL A 21 21.86 29.61 -11.92
C VAL A 21 21.28 30.41 -10.75
N LEU A 22 20.16 29.99 -10.20
CA LEU A 22 19.54 30.59 -9.02
C LEU A 22 20.45 30.48 -7.79
N GLN A 23 21.04 29.31 -7.57
CA GLN A 23 22.01 29.10 -6.47
C GLN A 23 23.28 29.91 -6.63
N GLN A 24 23.80 30.04 -7.85
CA GLN A 24 24.94 30.91 -8.15
C GLN A 24 24.63 32.38 -7.83
N PHE A 25 23.41 32.84 -8.11
CA PHE A 25 23.01 34.20 -7.72
C PHE A 25 23.03 34.38 -6.20
N ILE A 26 22.48 33.45 -5.41
CA ILE A 26 22.51 33.50 -3.94
C ILE A 26 23.95 33.50 -3.43
N ALA A 27 24.82 32.68 -4.00
CA ALA A 27 26.24 32.62 -3.61
C ALA A 27 26.98 33.92 -3.92
N LYS A 28 26.69 34.55 -5.04
CA LYS A 28 27.32 35.82 -5.46
C LYS A 28 26.77 37.02 -4.71
N TYR A 29 25.48 36.98 -4.33
CA TYR A 29 24.78 38.09 -3.65
C TYR A 29 24.07 37.61 -2.36
N PRO A 30 24.82 37.16 -1.33
CA PRO A 30 24.23 36.52 -0.16
C PRO A 30 23.30 37.43 0.66
N ASN A 31 23.52 38.75 0.58
CA ASN A 31 22.71 39.77 1.26
C ASN A 31 21.70 40.46 0.37
N SER A 32 21.34 39.86 -0.79
CA SER A 32 20.33 40.43 -1.70
C SER A 32 18.97 40.43 -1.01
N THR A 33 18.23 41.55 -1.18
CA THR A 33 16.83 41.66 -0.76
C THR A 33 15.91 40.73 -1.57
N HIS A 34 16.36 40.21 -2.72
CA HIS A 34 15.65 39.27 -3.60
C HIS A 34 15.94 37.80 -3.26
N ARG A 35 16.68 37.53 -2.17
CA ARG A 35 17.02 36.17 -1.78
C ARG A 35 15.77 35.30 -1.60
N GLY A 36 14.73 35.81 -0.92
CA GLY A 36 13.48 35.09 -0.70
C GLY A 36 12.75 34.75 -2.00
N GLU A 37 12.78 35.64 -2.98
CA GLU A 37 12.20 35.40 -4.30
C GLU A 37 12.95 34.29 -5.06
N ILE A 38 14.27 34.29 -4.99
CA ILE A 38 15.11 33.24 -5.59
C ILE A 38 14.91 31.90 -4.89
N GLU A 39 14.86 31.88 -3.57
CA GLU A 39 14.60 30.66 -2.79
C GLU A 39 13.21 30.08 -3.09
N ALA A 40 12.17 30.93 -3.23
CA ALA A 40 10.84 30.49 -3.65
C ALA A 40 10.86 29.89 -5.06
N LYS A 41 11.64 30.45 -5.98
CA LYS A 41 11.80 29.90 -7.33
C LYS A 41 12.48 28.54 -7.33
N ILE A 42 13.48 28.33 -6.48
CA ILE A 42 14.13 27.03 -6.28
C ILE A 42 13.13 26.01 -5.71
N ASP A 43 12.34 26.41 -4.72
CA ASP A 43 11.28 25.57 -4.14
C ASP A 43 10.30 25.06 -5.20
N GLU A 44 9.81 25.98 -6.06
CA GLU A 44 8.93 25.63 -7.18
C GLU A 44 9.57 24.63 -8.17
N ILE A 45 10.86 24.82 -8.50
CA ILE A 45 11.59 23.88 -9.37
C ILE A 45 11.70 22.51 -8.76
N ASP A 46 12.10 22.43 -7.46
CA ASP A 46 12.24 21.17 -6.75
C ASP A 46 10.89 20.48 -6.57
N TRP A 47 9.83 21.25 -6.31
CA TRP A 47 8.46 20.74 -6.27
C TRP A 47 8.02 20.15 -7.61
N ALA A 48 8.23 20.86 -8.70
CA ALA A 48 7.89 20.38 -10.05
C ALA A 48 8.61 19.06 -10.38
N GLN A 49 9.89 18.93 -9.98
CA GLN A 49 10.64 17.70 -10.15
C GLN A 49 10.08 16.55 -9.31
N ALA A 50 9.72 16.81 -8.04
CA ALA A 50 9.12 15.81 -7.16
C ALA A 50 7.77 15.31 -7.71
N VAL A 51 6.92 16.23 -8.19
CA VAL A 51 5.63 15.89 -8.82
C VAL A 51 5.82 15.08 -10.10
N ALA A 52 6.81 15.41 -10.92
CA ALA A 52 7.10 14.67 -12.15
C ALA A 52 7.54 13.23 -11.89
N LYS A 53 8.33 12.99 -10.84
CA LYS A 53 8.71 11.64 -10.41
C LYS A 53 7.56 10.89 -9.74
N ASN A 54 6.76 11.58 -8.94
CA ASN A 54 5.57 11.10 -8.24
C ASN A 54 5.81 9.80 -7.44
N ASP A 55 6.91 9.71 -6.73
CA ASP A 55 7.26 8.60 -5.85
C ASP A 55 7.56 9.07 -4.41
N GLU A 56 7.59 8.14 -3.46
CA GLU A 56 7.83 8.42 -2.06
C GLU A 56 9.15 9.16 -1.84
N ASN A 57 10.23 8.70 -2.46
CA ASN A 57 11.57 9.26 -2.27
C ASN A 57 11.65 10.69 -2.79
N ALA A 58 10.96 11.01 -3.89
CA ALA A 58 10.93 12.35 -4.45
C ALA A 58 10.24 13.35 -3.51
N PHE A 59 9.10 13.00 -2.91
CA PHE A 59 8.41 13.87 -1.97
C PHE A 59 9.11 13.97 -0.63
N LEU A 60 9.71 12.89 -0.12
CA LEU A 60 10.57 12.95 1.08
C LEU A 60 11.81 13.80 0.85
N GLY A 61 12.45 13.68 -0.33
CA GLY A 61 13.58 14.51 -0.74
C GLY A 61 13.24 16.00 -0.81
N TYR A 62 12.09 16.33 -1.40
CA TYR A 62 11.59 17.71 -1.42
C TYR A 62 11.42 18.26 0.02
N LYS A 63 10.75 17.53 0.90
CA LYS A 63 10.54 17.94 2.30
C LYS A 63 11.84 18.09 3.07
N ALA A 64 12.84 17.26 2.81
CA ALA A 64 14.17 17.37 3.45
C ALA A 64 14.90 18.64 3.03
N GLN A 65 14.78 19.06 1.76
CA GLN A 65 15.39 20.27 1.23
C GLN A 65 14.58 21.54 1.60
N HIS A 66 13.27 21.43 1.68
CA HIS A 66 12.32 22.51 1.95
C HIS A 66 11.39 22.17 3.13
N PRO A 67 11.89 22.06 4.38
CA PRO A 67 11.09 21.63 5.52
C PRO A 67 9.89 22.55 5.80
N ASN A 68 10.01 23.83 5.46
CA ASN A 68 8.93 24.84 5.53
C ASN A 68 8.59 25.38 4.14
N GLY A 69 8.79 24.57 3.09
CA GLY A 69 8.57 24.94 1.72
C GLY A 69 7.11 25.25 1.39
N LEU A 70 6.89 25.95 0.29
CA LEU A 70 5.56 26.36 -0.16
C LEU A 70 4.60 25.18 -0.34
N HIS A 71 5.12 24.00 -0.73
CA HIS A 71 4.37 22.80 -1.03
C HIS A 71 4.51 21.69 0.03
N SER A 72 5.01 22.00 1.24
CA SER A 72 5.21 20.99 2.30
C SER A 72 3.93 20.25 2.66
N LYS A 73 2.78 20.94 2.72
CA LYS A 73 1.46 20.33 2.97
C LYS A 73 1.01 19.45 1.82
N GLU A 74 1.21 19.90 0.59
CA GLU A 74 0.87 19.12 -0.61
C GLU A 74 1.72 17.86 -0.71
N ALA A 75 3.02 17.93 -0.35
CA ALA A 75 3.90 16.78 -0.25
C ALA A 75 3.39 15.75 0.78
N ASP A 76 2.91 16.20 1.94
CA ASP A 76 2.29 15.33 2.95
C ASP A 76 1.04 14.62 2.41
N GLU A 77 0.16 15.32 1.70
CA GLU A 77 -1.03 14.73 1.08
C GLU A 77 -0.66 13.70 -0.01
N LYS A 78 0.35 14.01 -0.83
CA LYS A 78 0.87 13.07 -1.84
C LYS A 78 1.44 11.81 -1.18
N LEU A 79 2.25 11.95 -0.12
CA LEU A 79 2.82 10.84 0.63
C LEU A 79 1.73 9.96 1.26
N LYS A 80 0.68 10.53 1.85
CA LYS A 80 -0.45 9.76 2.37
C LYS A 80 -1.09 8.89 1.28
N THR A 81 -1.27 9.44 0.09
CA THR A 81 -1.88 8.72 -1.04
C THR A 81 -0.97 7.59 -1.53
N ILE A 82 0.35 7.83 -1.64
CA ILE A 82 1.33 6.85 -2.10
C ILE A 82 1.49 5.70 -1.10
N LEU A 83 1.44 5.99 0.20
CA LEU A 83 1.60 5.00 1.27
C LEU A 83 0.33 4.17 1.53
N VAL A 84 -0.82 4.53 0.95
CA VAL A 84 -2.03 3.70 1.03
C VAL A 84 -1.81 2.41 0.24
N PRO A 85 -1.92 1.23 0.89
CA PRO A 85 -1.78 -0.04 0.19
C PRO A 85 -2.85 -0.22 -0.88
N THR A 86 -2.43 -0.56 -2.10
CA THR A 86 -3.33 -0.78 -3.24
C THR A 86 -3.59 -2.26 -3.44
N VAL A 87 -4.87 -2.64 -3.44
CA VAL A 87 -5.30 -4.03 -3.70
C VAL A 87 -5.49 -4.20 -5.21
N SER A 88 -4.69 -5.08 -5.82
CA SER A 88 -4.82 -5.45 -7.23
C SER A 88 -5.85 -6.57 -7.43
N GLU A 89 -6.31 -6.77 -8.66
CA GLU A 89 -7.14 -7.94 -8.99
C GLU A 89 -6.38 -9.26 -8.78
N GLY A 90 -5.05 -9.26 -8.96
CA GLY A 90 -4.19 -10.41 -8.63
C GLY A 90 -4.19 -10.73 -7.14
N ASP A 91 -4.14 -9.72 -6.27
CA ASP A 91 -4.23 -9.90 -4.81
C ASP A 91 -5.58 -10.53 -4.42
N LYS A 92 -6.68 -10.04 -4.98
CA LYS A 92 -8.02 -10.59 -4.74
C LYS A 92 -8.10 -12.06 -5.19
N THR A 93 -7.59 -12.36 -6.37
CA THR A 93 -7.57 -13.71 -6.92
C THR A 93 -6.78 -14.68 -6.05
N LYS A 94 -5.58 -14.28 -5.60
CA LYS A 94 -4.76 -15.09 -4.68
C LYS A 94 -5.49 -15.37 -3.37
N ALA A 95 -6.09 -14.34 -2.75
CA ALA A 95 -6.80 -14.47 -1.49
C ALA A 95 -8.03 -15.39 -1.61
N VAL A 96 -8.86 -15.22 -2.64
CA VAL A 96 -10.02 -16.08 -2.90
C VAL A 96 -9.60 -17.51 -3.19
N SER A 97 -8.51 -17.72 -3.94
CA SER A 97 -7.99 -19.05 -4.27
C SER A 97 -7.54 -19.80 -3.01
N ALA A 98 -6.92 -19.12 -2.05
CA ALA A 98 -6.54 -19.74 -0.76
C ALA A 98 -7.76 -20.19 0.03
N VAL A 99 -8.81 -19.36 0.12
CA VAL A 99 -10.07 -19.73 0.78
C VAL A 99 -10.72 -20.91 0.07
N ARG A 100 -10.78 -20.89 -1.27
CA ARG A 100 -11.35 -21.98 -2.07
C ARG A 100 -10.60 -23.29 -1.85
N GLN A 101 -9.29 -23.27 -1.81
CA GLN A 101 -8.47 -24.45 -1.55
C GLN A 101 -8.74 -25.04 -0.17
N LEU A 102 -8.87 -24.20 0.86
CA LEU A 102 -9.25 -24.63 2.21
C LEU A 102 -10.61 -25.36 2.19
N LEU A 103 -11.62 -24.74 1.60
CA LEU A 103 -12.97 -25.33 1.57
C LEU A 103 -13.04 -26.61 0.71
N GLN A 104 -12.30 -26.70 -0.38
CA GLN A 104 -12.16 -27.91 -1.16
C GLN A 104 -11.47 -29.03 -0.35
N GLY A 105 -10.45 -28.66 0.46
CA GLY A 105 -9.80 -29.58 1.39
C GLY A 105 -10.77 -30.11 2.42
N MET A 106 -11.62 -29.26 2.98
CA MET A 106 -12.68 -29.65 3.92
C MET A 106 -13.72 -30.57 3.25
N ASN A 107 -14.22 -30.23 2.07
CA ASN A 107 -15.18 -31.06 1.33
C ASN A 107 -14.64 -32.44 1.01
N SER A 108 -13.38 -32.54 0.60
CA SER A 108 -12.73 -33.82 0.25
C SER A 108 -12.10 -34.51 1.44
N LYS A 109 -12.18 -33.95 2.65
CA LYS A 109 -11.52 -34.45 3.87
C LYS A 109 -10.00 -34.62 3.71
N SER A 110 -9.39 -33.80 2.83
CA SER A 110 -7.97 -33.89 2.49
C SER A 110 -7.12 -33.01 3.42
N THR A 111 -6.34 -33.63 4.28
CA THR A 111 -5.41 -32.94 5.17
C THR A 111 -4.35 -32.14 4.39
N ASP A 112 -3.85 -32.69 3.28
CA ASP A 112 -2.81 -32.04 2.47
C ASP A 112 -3.31 -30.76 1.81
N LYS A 113 -4.55 -30.78 1.27
CA LYS A 113 -5.17 -29.58 0.71
C LYS A 113 -5.42 -28.51 1.78
N ILE A 114 -5.85 -28.91 2.98
CA ILE A 114 -6.03 -27.98 4.10
C ILE A 114 -4.68 -27.41 4.51
N SER A 115 -3.65 -28.24 4.69
CA SER A 115 -2.30 -27.79 5.06
C SER A 115 -1.69 -26.81 4.04
N GLY A 116 -1.95 -27.04 2.75
CA GLY A 116 -1.45 -26.15 1.70
C GLY A 116 -2.19 -24.81 1.61
N ALA A 117 -3.34 -24.67 2.27
CA ALA A 117 -4.16 -23.46 2.25
C ALA A 117 -4.02 -22.60 3.50
N VAL A 118 -3.40 -23.08 4.58
CA VAL A 118 -3.31 -22.38 5.85
C VAL A 118 -1.87 -22.33 6.36
N ALA A 119 -1.57 -21.36 7.20
CA ALA A 119 -0.29 -21.30 7.92
C ALA A 119 -0.17 -22.45 8.93
N SER A 120 1.02 -22.64 9.48
CA SER A 120 1.25 -23.65 10.53
C SER A 120 0.44 -23.40 11.81
N SER A 121 0.09 -22.14 12.05
CA SER A 121 -0.78 -21.67 13.13
C SER A 121 -1.61 -20.49 12.64
N PHE A 122 -2.90 -20.47 12.95
CA PHE A 122 -3.86 -19.46 12.47
C PHE A 122 -5.02 -19.29 13.45
N ASN A 123 -5.89 -18.33 13.19
CA ASN A 123 -7.13 -18.14 13.94
C ASN A 123 -8.25 -18.96 13.30
N PHE A 124 -8.91 -19.81 14.08
CA PHE A 124 -10.00 -20.65 13.61
C PHE A 124 -11.16 -20.63 14.60
N LEU A 125 -12.35 -20.28 14.14
CA LEU A 125 -13.57 -20.17 14.95
C LEU A 125 -13.39 -19.34 16.24
N GLY A 126 -12.61 -18.26 16.15
CA GLY A 126 -12.34 -17.38 17.29
C GLY A 126 -11.19 -17.82 18.22
N ALA A 127 -10.64 -19.00 18.03
CA ALA A 127 -9.46 -19.48 18.77
C ALA A 127 -8.17 -19.13 18.05
N SER A 128 -7.19 -18.56 18.77
CA SER A 128 -5.84 -18.29 18.25
C SER A 128 -4.96 -19.54 18.37
N GLY A 129 -3.96 -19.66 17.50
CA GLY A 129 -3.00 -20.74 17.55
C GLY A 129 -3.55 -22.10 17.08
N ALA A 130 -4.66 -22.11 16.37
CA ALA A 130 -5.22 -23.30 15.76
C ALA A 130 -4.30 -23.87 14.68
N THR A 131 -4.41 -25.15 14.44
CA THR A 131 -3.65 -25.92 13.47
C THR A 131 -4.58 -26.72 12.56
N VAL A 132 -4.03 -27.37 11.54
CA VAL A 132 -4.80 -28.29 10.68
C VAL A 132 -5.52 -29.38 11.49
N LYS A 133 -4.97 -29.81 12.63
CA LYS A 133 -5.62 -30.81 13.51
C LYS A 133 -6.95 -30.29 14.08
N ASP A 134 -7.02 -28.98 14.37
CA ASP A 134 -8.25 -28.39 14.92
C ASP A 134 -9.33 -28.27 13.85
N VAL A 135 -8.95 -27.94 12.61
CA VAL A 135 -9.87 -27.98 11.46
C VAL A 135 -10.42 -29.39 11.25
N ARG A 136 -9.56 -30.40 11.28
CA ARG A 136 -9.99 -31.81 11.15
C ARG A 136 -10.93 -32.24 12.26
N ARG A 137 -10.64 -31.88 13.53
CA ARG A 137 -11.52 -32.14 14.65
C ARG A 137 -12.89 -31.50 14.44
N TYR A 138 -12.90 -30.22 14.05
CA TYR A 138 -14.16 -29.53 13.74
C TYR A 138 -14.96 -30.22 12.64
N MET A 139 -14.29 -30.64 11.57
CA MET A 139 -14.95 -31.39 10.49
C MET A 139 -15.59 -32.70 11.02
N THR A 140 -14.85 -33.48 11.83
CA THR A 140 -15.36 -34.74 12.36
C THR A 140 -16.51 -34.52 13.33
N ASP A 141 -16.35 -33.56 14.26
CA ASP A 141 -17.27 -33.44 15.40
C ASP A 141 -18.53 -32.59 15.05
N LYS A 142 -18.43 -31.72 14.07
CA LYS A 142 -19.47 -30.72 13.75
C LYS A 142 -20.07 -30.84 12.34
N LEU A 143 -19.26 -31.16 11.35
CA LEU A 143 -19.70 -31.16 9.95
C LEU A 143 -20.07 -32.58 9.46
N TYR A 144 -19.17 -33.56 9.62
CA TYR A 144 -19.35 -34.95 9.18
C TYR A 144 -19.92 -35.82 10.26
N GLN A 145 -21.08 -35.47 10.78
CA GLN A 145 -21.83 -36.32 11.70
C GLN A 145 -22.38 -37.56 10.98
N ALA A 146 -22.80 -38.59 11.75
CA ALA A 146 -23.19 -39.90 11.20
C ALA A 146 -24.32 -39.86 10.15
N ASP A 147 -25.20 -38.86 10.23
CA ASP A 147 -26.30 -38.64 9.32
C ASP A 147 -25.95 -37.76 8.09
N VAL A 148 -24.76 -37.18 8.07
CA VAL A 148 -24.34 -36.32 6.96
C VAL A 148 -23.78 -37.17 5.81
N LYS A 149 -24.36 -36.99 4.63
CA LYS A 149 -23.93 -37.64 3.40
C LYS A 149 -22.88 -36.82 2.67
N THR A 150 -23.16 -35.56 2.38
CA THR A 150 -22.24 -34.61 1.73
C THR A 150 -22.34 -33.23 2.34
N ILE A 151 -21.26 -32.47 2.23
CA ILE A 151 -21.23 -31.02 2.46
C ILE A 151 -20.67 -30.33 1.22
N ASN A 152 -21.25 -29.19 0.87
CA ASN A 152 -20.77 -28.35 -0.22
C ASN A 152 -20.71 -26.89 0.21
N TRP A 153 -19.54 -26.29 0.05
CA TRP A 153 -19.33 -24.88 0.28
C TRP A 153 -19.48 -24.07 -0.98
N HIS A 154 -20.25 -23.00 -0.91
CA HIS A 154 -20.41 -22.01 -1.98
C HIS A 154 -19.83 -20.67 -1.51
N LEU A 155 -18.88 -20.12 -2.27
CA LEU A 155 -18.30 -18.80 -2.01
C LEU A 155 -19.06 -17.72 -2.77
N GLY A 156 -19.43 -16.66 -2.06
CA GLY A 156 -19.89 -15.42 -2.65
C GLY A 156 -18.73 -14.50 -3.10
N SER A 157 -19.08 -13.33 -3.58
CA SER A 157 -18.09 -12.32 -3.94
C SER A 157 -17.40 -11.74 -2.70
N PRO A 158 -16.10 -11.44 -2.77
CA PRO A 158 -15.38 -10.78 -1.68
C PRO A 158 -16.03 -9.43 -1.33
N ALA A 159 -16.38 -9.24 -0.06
CA ALA A 159 -17.01 -8.00 0.40
C ALA A 159 -15.99 -6.93 0.78
N GLU A 160 -14.90 -7.33 1.41
CA GLU A 160 -13.81 -6.44 1.83
C GLU A 160 -12.48 -7.11 1.51
N VAL A 161 -11.57 -6.35 0.87
CA VAL A 161 -10.18 -6.75 0.70
C VAL A 161 -9.29 -5.61 1.18
N LYS A 162 -8.39 -5.91 2.10
CA LYS A 162 -7.41 -4.96 2.65
C LYS A 162 -6.02 -5.55 2.53
N LYS A 163 -5.04 -4.70 2.29
CA LYS A 163 -3.63 -5.04 2.18
C LYS A 163 -2.84 -4.27 3.23
N SER A 164 -1.88 -4.89 3.89
CA SER A 164 -1.10 -4.27 4.95
C SER A 164 -0.02 -3.30 4.44
N SER A 165 0.55 -3.57 3.26
CA SER A 165 1.57 -2.74 2.61
C SER A 165 1.55 -2.98 1.09
N ASN A 166 2.41 -2.27 0.33
CA ASN A 166 2.60 -2.51 -1.10
C ASN A 166 3.74 -3.48 -1.41
N ASP A 167 4.38 -4.07 -0.40
CA ASP A 167 5.47 -5.03 -0.53
C ASP A 167 4.96 -6.42 -0.95
N ASP A 168 5.86 -7.25 -1.47
CA ASP A 168 5.54 -8.61 -1.92
C ASP A 168 5.06 -9.54 -0.78
N ASP A 169 5.53 -9.30 0.44
CA ASP A 169 5.18 -10.05 1.65
C ASP A 169 3.95 -9.48 2.39
N ALA A 170 3.19 -8.59 1.75
CA ALA A 170 2.04 -7.94 2.37
C ALA A 170 0.95 -8.93 2.78
N GLU A 171 0.43 -8.75 3.98
CA GLU A 171 -0.75 -9.49 4.46
C GLU A 171 -2.01 -9.02 3.73
N LEU A 172 -2.77 -9.96 3.20
CA LEU A 172 -4.09 -9.72 2.63
C LEU A 172 -5.17 -10.16 3.62
N ARG A 173 -6.09 -9.25 3.94
CA ARG A 173 -7.30 -9.54 4.73
C ARG A 173 -8.51 -9.48 3.81
N ILE A 174 -9.28 -10.56 3.81
CA ILE A 174 -10.44 -10.71 2.93
C ILE A 174 -11.64 -11.21 3.74
N LYS A 175 -12.82 -10.67 3.45
CA LYS A 175 -14.10 -11.23 3.90
C LYS A 175 -14.81 -11.82 2.68
N VAL A 176 -15.05 -13.12 2.72
CA VAL A 176 -15.79 -13.83 1.69
C VAL A 176 -17.02 -14.47 2.32
N PRO A 177 -18.24 -14.11 1.89
CA PRO A 177 -19.44 -14.82 2.31
C PRO A 177 -19.37 -16.28 1.83
N ALA A 178 -19.74 -17.20 2.70
CA ALA A 178 -19.79 -18.62 2.34
C ALA A 178 -21.12 -19.22 2.82
N THR A 179 -21.72 -20.04 1.96
CA THR A 179 -22.90 -20.85 2.30
C THR A 179 -22.49 -22.30 2.32
N LEU A 180 -23.01 -23.03 3.28
CA LEU A 180 -22.79 -24.47 3.44
C LEU A 180 -24.10 -25.24 3.23
N ASP A 181 -24.13 -26.05 2.19
CA ASP A 181 -25.21 -27.01 1.96
C ASP A 181 -24.83 -28.37 2.57
N ILE A 182 -25.74 -28.91 3.36
CA ILE A 182 -25.56 -30.21 4.01
C ILE A 182 -26.65 -31.16 3.53
N ASP A 183 -26.25 -32.21 2.83
CA ASP A 183 -27.14 -33.30 2.44
C ASP A 183 -27.07 -34.39 3.53
N ARG A 184 -28.26 -34.81 4.01
CA ARG A 184 -28.40 -35.78 5.08
C ARG A 184 -28.98 -37.08 4.58
N LYS A 185 -28.68 -38.19 5.23
CA LYS A 185 -29.30 -39.48 5.00
C LYS A 185 -30.74 -39.39 5.50
N GLY A 186 -31.67 -39.75 4.66
CA GLY A 186 -33.08 -39.90 5.01
C GLY A 186 -33.35 -41.15 5.85
#